data_4df3742b36340834ffc2dc89ea5e7f99
#
_entry.id   4df3742b36340834ffc2dc89ea5e7f99
#
_cell.length_a   1.000
_cell.length_b   1.000
_cell.length_c   1.000
_cell.angle_alpha   90.00
_cell.angle_beta   90.00
_cell.angle_gamma   90.00
#
_symmetry.space_group_name_H-M   'P 1'
#
loop_
_entity.id
_entity.type
_entity.pdbx_description
1 polymer ?
#
loop_
_entity_poly.entity_id
_entity_poly.type
_entity_poly.pdbx_seq_one_letter_code
_entity_poly.pdbx_strand_id
1 'polypeptide(L)'
;VTATVVRDDLTRRDPRERISKSFVRKAEGCGNAAWLSIHDPRPWSPPEKVSFGSAVDAGVELLITYLRSDQQPDIRRAHQGAMERVKDDPTPPEPSEVLSALTSWLAWDVVQETDFSYAVTQPHIRLELSGIGEVDAHPDLILKDAGGYEHIIDVKTAKAAKPANAAATSYTELGFYALLREAETGGEVATVAYWTYVRSKKPYWQRVSAPVTAHLLSVAQVRVAAVARAIEADGLLNDGIAQPANSVFINPPRYGCGDCEHHPAVGGSCTWAEELEEVAA
;
A
#
# COMPACT_ATOMS: atom_id res chain seq x y z
N VAL A 1 16.43 15.55 -3.60
CA VAL A 1 15.43 15.36 -4.67
C VAL A 1 14.64 16.64 -4.81
N THR A 2 14.57 17.21 -6.02
CA THR A 2 13.69 18.38 -6.28
C THR A 2 12.30 17.84 -6.54
N ALA A 3 11.31 18.30 -5.78
CA ALA A 3 9.92 17.89 -5.88
C ALA A 3 9.00 19.08 -6.10
N THR A 4 7.95 18.91 -6.89
CA THR A 4 6.88 19.90 -7.08
C THR A 4 5.56 19.25 -6.69
N VAL A 5 4.78 19.93 -5.84
CA VAL A 5 3.44 19.43 -5.43
C VAL A 5 2.47 19.60 -6.58
N VAL A 6 1.82 18.51 -6.97
CA VAL A 6 0.78 18.49 -8.02
C VAL A 6 -0.58 18.33 -7.33
N ARG A 7 -1.51 19.25 -7.62
CA ARG A 7 -2.88 19.19 -7.08
C ARG A 7 -3.85 18.81 -8.20
N ASP A 8 -4.75 17.90 -7.88
CA ASP A 8 -5.99 17.44 -8.50
C ASP A 8 -5.99 16.12 -9.30
N ASP A 9 -7.16 15.47 -9.14
CA ASP A 9 -7.75 14.28 -9.75
C ASP A 9 -7.34 12.92 -9.18
N LEU A 10 -8.31 12.30 -8.45
CA LEU A 10 -8.20 10.99 -7.78
C LEU A 10 -8.49 9.80 -8.72
N THR A 11 -8.66 10.03 -10.03
CA THR A 11 -8.94 8.94 -10.98
C THR A 11 -7.71 8.03 -11.13
N ARG A 12 -7.95 6.72 -11.25
CA ARG A 12 -6.92 5.71 -11.53
C ARG A 12 -6.29 6.04 -12.89
N ARG A 13 -5.07 6.59 -12.89
CA ARG A 13 -4.34 6.95 -14.09
C ARG A 13 -3.46 5.81 -14.58
N ASP A 14 -3.12 5.88 -15.85
CA ASP A 14 -2.13 5.01 -16.47
C ASP A 14 -0.81 5.11 -15.69
N PRO A 15 -0.17 3.99 -15.33
CA PRO A 15 1.16 4.00 -14.69
C PRO A 15 2.24 4.72 -15.48
N ARG A 16 2.07 4.90 -16.80
CA ARG A 16 2.96 5.71 -17.64
C ARG A 16 2.88 7.20 -17.35
N GLU A 17 1.74 7.66 -16.84
CA GLU A 17 1.55 9.05 -16.44
C GLU A 17 1.92 9.27 -14.97
N ARG A 18 1.69 8.27 -14.13
CA ARG A 18 1.89 8.37 -12.67
C ARG A 18 2.23 7.05 -12.02
N ILE A 19 3.34 7.02 -11.32
CA ILE A 19 3.84 5.84 -10.62
C ILE A 19 3.29 5.81 -9.20
N SER A 20 2.45 4.82 -8.90
CA SER A 20 1.94 4.58 -7.54
C SER A 20 2.78 3.53 -6.79
N LYS A 21 2.71 3.56 -5.45
CA LYS A 21 3.27 2.50 -4.60
C LYS A 21 2.84 1.10 -5.06
N SER A 22 1.56 0.93 -5.37
CA SER A 22 1.00 -0.35 -5.78
C SER A 22 1.62 -0.84 -7.09
N PHE A 23 1.89 0.07 -8.03
CA PHE A 23 2.55 -0.28 -9.28
C PHE A 23 4.02 -0.65 -9.07
N VAL A 24 4.77 0.11 -8.24
CA VAL A 24 6.17 -0.24 -7.92
C VAL A 24 6.23 -1.64 -7.30
N ARG A 25 5.37 -1.94 -6.34
CA ARG A 25 5.29 -3.25 -5.70
C ARG A 25 4.92 -4.37 -6.70
N LYS A 26 4.00 -4.09 -7.63
CA LYS A 26 3.61 -5.03 -8.67
C LYS A 26 4.80 -5.32 -9.59
N ALA A 27 5.52 -4.31 -10.05
CA ALA A 27 6.69 -4.46 -10.91
C ALA A 27 7.82 -5.27 -10.25
N GLU A 28 8.05 -5.09 -8.94
CA GLU A 28 9.00 -5.89 -8.17
C GLU A 28 8.55 -7.33 -7.94
N GLY A 29 7.25 -7.55 -7.80
CA GLY A 29 6.65 -8.86 -7.53
C GLY A 29 6.53 -9.72 -8.79
N CYS A 30 6.08 -9.12 -9.88
CA CYS A 30 5.91 -9.78 -11.17
C CYS A 30 5.95 -8.74 -12.28
N GLY A 31 7.02 -8.75 -13.08
CA GLY A 31 7.20 -7.81 -14.19
C GLY A 31 6.10 -7.93 -15.24
N ASN A 32 5.67 -9.17 -15.55
CA ASN A 32 4.59 -9.40 -16.49
C ASN A 32 3.24 -8.83 -16.01
N ALA A 33 2.91 -8.96 -14.72
CA ALA A 33 1.71 -8.35 -14.16
C ALA A 33 1.74 -6.81 -14.21
N ALA A 34 2.93 -6.21 -14.01
CA ALA A 34 3.11 -4.76 -14.19
C ALA A 34 2.90 -4.35 -15.64
N TRP A 35 3.51 -5.06 -16.58
CA TRP A 35 3.35 -4.84 -18.02
C TRP A 35 1.88 -4.96 -18.46
N LEU A 36 1.19 -6.03 -18.07
CA LEU A 36 -0.24 -6.23 -18.37
C LEU A 36 -1.14 -5.15 -17.75
N SER A 37 -0.75 -4.58 -16.60
CA SER A 37 -1.49 -3.47 -15.98
C SER A 37 -1.46 -2.19 -16.82
N ILE A 38 -0.46 -2.05 -17.70
CA ILE A 38 -0.34 -0.95 -18.66
C ILE A 38 -1.11 -1.27 -19.93
N HIS A 39 -0.89 -2.46 -20.51
CA HIS A 39 -1.32 -2.82 -21.87
C HIS A 39 -2.67 -3.56 -21.94
N ASP A 40 -3.07 -4.26 -20.88
CA ASP A 40 -4.36 -4.96 -20.76
C ASP A 40 -4.96 -4.69 -19.36
N PRO A 41 -5.33 -3.42 -19.04
CA PRO A 41 -5.86 -3.08 -17.72
C PRO A 41 -7.21 -3.76 -17.47
N ARG A 42 -7.28 -4.57 -16.43
CA ARG A 42 -8.49 -5.31 -16.05
C ARG A 42 -9.14 -4.71 -14.81
N PRO A 43 -10.48 -4.75 -14.70
CA PRO A 43 -11.14 -4.44 -13.47
C PRO A 43 -10.70 -5.42 -12.38
N TRP A 44 -10.25 -4.89 -11.26
CA TRP A 44 -9.84 -5.69 -10.13
C TRP A 44 -11.01 -5.96 -9.19
N SER A 45 -11.23 -7.23 -8.85
CA SER A 45 -12.23 -7.65 -7.86
C SER A 45 -11.51 -8.04 -6.56
N PRO A 46 -11.75 -7.32 -5.45
CA PRO A 46 -11.05 -7.59 -4.19
C PRO A 46 -11.46 -8.96 -3.61
N PRO A 47 -10.52 -9.85 -3.28
CA PRO A 47 -10.83 -11.06 -2.52
C PRO A 47 -11.17 -10.71 -1.05
N GLU A 48 -11.86 -11.61 -0.33
CA GLU A 48 -12.29 -11.43 1.07
C GLU A 48 -11.18 -10.89 2.00
N LYS A 49 -9.97 -11.38 1.85
CA LYS A 49 -8.82 -10.91 2.64
C LYS A 49 -8.52 -9.41 2.48
N VAL A 50 -8.82 -8.86 1.30
CA VAL A 50 -8.64 -7.44 1.00
C VAL A 50 -9.83 -6.65 1.52
N SER A 51 -11.05 -7.15 1.33
CA SER A 51 -12.27 -6.55 1.87
C SER A 51 -12.23 -6.42 3.39
N PHE A 52 -11.74 -7.47 4.09
CA PHE A 52 -11.51 -7.38 5.53
C PHE A 52 -10.49 -6.29 5.89
N GLY A 53 -9.36 -6.22 5.18
CA GLY A 53 -8.34 -5.18 5.39
C GLY A 53 -8.93 -3.78 5.19
N SER A 54 -9.66 -3.57 4.10
CA SER A 54 -10.30 -2.29 3.77
C SER A 54 -11.34 -1.87 4.80
N ALA A 55 -12.12 -2.83 5.35
CA ALA A 55 -13.08 -2.55 6.41
C ALA A 55 -12.38 -2.14 7.71
N VAL A 56 -11.34 -2.87 8.13
CA VAL A 56 -10.57 -2.53 9.35
C VAL A 56 -9.92 -1.17 9.21
N ASP A 57 -9.30 -0.88 8.06
CA ASP A 57 -8.65 0.41 7.81
C ASP A 57 -9.65 1.57 7.88
N ALA A 58 -10.80 1.47 7.22
CA ALA A 58 -11.86 2.49 7.28
C ALA A 58 -12.40 2.68 8.70
N GLY A 59 -12.54 1.61 9.48
CA GLY A 59 -12.98 1.71 10.87
C GLY A 59 -11.94 2.37 11.77
N VAL A 60 -10.66 2.05 11.61
CA VAL A 60 -9.54 2.69 12.33
C VAL A 60 -9.46 4.19 11.99
N GLU A 61 -9.60 4.56 10.73
CA GLU A 61 -9.64 5.96 10.30
C GLU A 61 -10.74 6.76 11.02
N LEU A 62 -11.95 6.20 11.11
CA LEU A 62 -13.06 6.82 11.84
C LEU A 62 -12.75 6.96 13.34
N LEU A 63 -12.17 5.94 13.96
CA LEU A 63 -11.78 5.99 15.38
C LEU A 63 -10.70 7.05 15.62
N ILE A 64 -9.71 7.18 14.76
CA ILE A 64 -8.69 8.24 14.82
C ILE A 64 -9.33 9.61 14.71
N THR A 65 -10.35 9.77 13.88
CA THR A 65 -11.08 11.05 13.75
C THR A 65 -11.72 11.49 15.07
N TYR A 66 -12.29 10.55 15.86
CA TYR A 66 -12.79 10.84 17.21
C TYR A 66 -11.65 11.21 18.17
N LEU A 67 -10.58 10.40 18.22
CA LEU A 67 -9.44 10.62 19.10
C LEU A 67 -8.76 11.97 18.83
N ARG A 68 -8.60 12.33 17.55
CA ARG A 68 -8.04 13.63 17.16
C ARG A 68 -8.87 14.83 17.64
N SER A 69 -10.18 14.65 17.72
CA SER A 69 -11.12 15.70 18.13
C SER A 69 -11.40 15.71 19.63
N ASP A 70 -10.65 14.94 20.42
CA ASP A 70 -10.86 14.74 21.87
C ASP A 70 -12.30 14.29 22.17
N GLN A 71 -12.89 13.51 21.27
CA GLN A 71 -14.23 12.93 21.41
C GLN A 71 -14.13 11.48 21.86
N GLN A 72 -15.11 11.05 22.63
CA GLN A 72 -15.20 9.63 22.98
C GLN A 72 -15.43 8.80 21.72
N PRO A 73 -14.57 7.79 21.42
CA PRO A 73 -14.72 6.96 20.25
C PRO A 73 -16.04 6.18 20.22
N ASP A 74 -16.77 6.32 19.13
CA ASP A 74 -18.00 5.52 18.87
C ASP A 74 -17.67 4.30 18.03
N ILE A 75 -17.42 3.20 18.72
CA ILE A 75 -17.07 1.90 18.07
C ILE A 75 -18.19 1.38 17.16
N ARG A 76 -19.47 1.64 17.49
CA ARG A 76 -20.58 1.18 16.68
C ARG A 76 -20.62 1.93 15.36
N ARG A 77 -20.44 3.23 15.40
CA ARG A 77 -20.40 4.07 14.21
C ARG A 77 -19.18 3.78 13.35
N ALA A 78 -18.01 3.54 13.96
CA ALA A 78 -16.82 3.13 13.24
C ALA A 78 -17.01 1.77 12.55
N HIS A 79 -17.61 0.80 13.24
CA HIS A 79 -17.97 -0.48 12.64
C HIS A 79 -18.98 -0.37 11.49
N GLN A 80 -20.02 0.46 11.66
CA GLN A 80 -20.99 0.71 10.60
C GLN A 80 -20.34 1.31 9.36
N GLY A 81 -19.47 2.31 9.51
CA GLY A 81 -18.71 2.92 8.42
C GLY A 81 -17.75 1.93 7.74
N ALA A 82 -17.10 1.08 8.54
CA ALA A 82 -16.26 0.00 8.04
C ALA A 82 -17.01 -0.98 7.14
N MET A 83 -18.20 -1.42 7.56
CA MET A 83 -19.04 -2.34 6.79
C MET A 83 -19.66 -1.68 5.55
N GLU A 84 -20.04 -0.41 5.64
CA GLU A 84 -20.52 0.36 4.49
C GLU A 84 -19.46 0.49 3.39
N ARG A 85 -18.18 0.60 3.76
CA ARG A 85 -17.04 0.70 2.82
C ARG A 85 -16.92 -0.52 1.91
N VAL A 86 -17.31 -1.70 2.39
CA VAL A 86 -17.13 -3.00 1.71
C VAL A 86 -18.46 -3.70 1.39
N LYS A 87 -19.58 -3.01 1.50
CA LYS A 87 -20.92 -3.60 1.32
C LYS A 87 -21.15 -4.20 -0.07
N ASP A 88 -20.52 -3.59 -1.08
CA ASP A 88 -20.67 -3.97 -2.49
C ASP A 88 -19.52 -4.91 -2.95
N ASP A 89 -18.62 -5.29 -2.05
CA ASP A 89 -17.54 -6.23 -2.37
C ASP A 89 -18.12 -7.63 -2.60
N PRO A 90 -17.59 -8.42 -3.55
CA PRO A 90 -18.10 -9.76 -3.86
C PRO A 90 -18.09 -10.71 -2.67
N THR A 91 -17.17 -10.50 -1.74
CA THR A 91 -16.97 -11.32 -0.53
C THR A 91 -16.75 -10.40 0.67
N PRO A 92 -17.81 -9.79 1.21
CA PRO A 92 -17.67 -8.92 2.38
C PRO A 92 -17.22 -9.73 3.60
N PRO A 93 -16.45 -9.12 4.51
CA PRO A 93 -15.99 -9.80 5.72
C PRO A 93 -17.13 -10.02 6.71
N GLU A 94 -16.93 -10.98 7.63
CA GLU A 94 -17.84 -11.19 8.75
C GLU A 94 -17.86 -9.96 9.68
N PRO A 95 -19.03 -9.34 9.91
CA PRO A 95 -19.14 -8.12 10.73
C PRO A 95 -18.57 -8.26 12.14
N SER A 96 -18.73 -9.44 12.76
CA SER A 96 -18.20 -9.71 14.12
C SER A 96 -16.68 -9.72 14.18
N GLU A 97 -16.00 -10.15 13.11
CA GLU A 97 -14.53 -10.11 13.04
C GLU A 97 -14.03 -8.68 12.91
N VAL A 98 -14.68 -7.85 12.08
CA VAL A 98 -14.36 -6.43 11.95
C VAL A 98 -14.58 -5.71 13.28
N LEU A 99 -15.71 -5.92 13.94
CA LEU A 99 -16.00 -5.33 15.26
C LEU A 99 -14.94 -5.74 16.31
N SER A 100 -14.53 -7.01 16.31
CA SER A 100 -13.47 -7.51 17.21
C SER A 100 -12.14 -6.82 16.95
N ALA A 101 -11.76 -6.65 15.67
CA ALA A 101 -10.53 -5.95 15.29
C ALA A 101 -10.53 -4.50 15.78
N LEU A 102 -11.62 -3.76 15.56
CA LEU A 102 -11.74 -2.35 15.96
C LEU A 102 -11.78 -2.19 17.50
N THR A 103 -12.48 -3.09 18.20
CA THR A 103 -12.56 -3.07 19.68
C THR A 103 -11.18 -3.35 20.28
N SER A 104 -10.47 -4.35 19.77
CA SER A 104 -9.13 -4.67 20.25
C SER A 104 -8.11 -3.60 19.87
N TRP A 105 -8.30 -2.87 18.77
CA TRP A 105 -7.45 -1.72 18.41
C TRP A 105 -7.58 -0.59 19.42
N LEU A 106 -8.80 -0.22 19.81
CA LEU A 106 -9.03 0.79 20.84
C LEU A 106 -8.44 0.40 22.19
N ALA A 107 -8.49 -0.90 22.55
CA ALA A 107 -7.95 -1.40 23.80
C ALA A 107 -6.43 -1.65 23.79
N TRP A 108 -5.79 -1.45 22.65
CA TRP A 108 -4.36 -1.72 22.49
C TRP A 108 -3.52 -0.60 23.14
N ASP A 109 -2.58 -0.98 24.01
CA ASP A 109 -1.74 -0.06 24.77
C ASP A 109 -1.07 1.01 23.89
N VAL A 110 -0.59 0.62 22.71
CA VAL A 110 0.01 1.57 21.74
C VAL A 110 -0.97 2.69 21.36
N VAL A 111 -2.26 2.38 21.18
CA VAL A 111 -3.28 3.38 20.85
C VAL A 111 -3.58 4.26 22.07
N GLN A 112 -3.64 3.65 23.26
CA GLN A 112 -3.91 4.38 24.50
C GLN A 112 -2.78 5.39 24.85
N GLU A 113 -1.54 5.08 24.45
CA GLU A 113 -0.36 5.91 24.70
C GLU A 113 -0.07 6.91 23.57
N THR A 114 -0.79 6.82 22.43
CA THR A 114 -0.54 7.64 21.24
C THR A 114 -1.31 8.96 21.32
N ASP A 115 -0.63 10.06 21.12
CA ASP A 115 -1.26 11.37 20.90
C ASP A 115 -1.73 11.49 19.44
N PHE A 116 -3.04 11.56 19.25
CA PHE A 116 -3.67 11.70 17.93
C PHE A 116 -3.98 13.16 17.55
N SER A 117 -3.64 14.15 18.38
CA SER A 117 -3.97 15.58 18.15
C SER A 117 -3.53 16.07 16.77
N TYR A 118 -2.40 15.55 16.28
CA TYR A 118 -1.82 15.90 14.98
C TYR A 118 -1.88 14.76 13.97
N ALA A 119 -2.85 13.85 14.13
CA ALA A 119 -3.02 12.74 13.19
C ALA A 119 -3.60 13.21 11.84
N VAL A 120 -3.02 12.75 10.76
CA VAL A 120 -3.53 12.89 9.39
C VAL A 120 -3.78 11.50 8.83
N THR A 121 -5.04 11.18 8.56
CA THR A 121 -5.45 9.91 7.99
C THR A 121 -5.53 10.01 6.47
N GLN A 122 -5.12 8.95 5.78
CA GLN A 122 -5.20 8.81 4.33
C GLN A 122 -4.71 10.03 3.53
N PRO A 123 -3.57 10.69 3.90
CA PRO A 123 -3.08 11.82 3.14
C PRO A 123 -2.73 11.36 1.72
N HIS A 124 -3.08 12.18 0.74
CA HIS A 124 -2.67 11.97 -0.63
C HIS A 124 -1.42 12.81 -0.94
N ILE A 125 -0.29 12.16 -1.11
CA ILE A 125 0.98 12.78 -1.46
C ILE A 125 1.19 12.58 -2.96
N ARG A 126 1.30 13.66 -3.71
CA ARG A 126 1.50 13.63 -5.16
C ARG A 126 2.57 14.63 -5.55
N LEU A 127 3.63 14.13 -6.16
CA LEU A 127 4.84 14.90 -6.45
C LEU A 127 5.37 14.58 -7.86
N GLU A 128 5.95 15.60 -8.49
CA GLU A 128 6.85 15.41 -9.62
C GLU A 128 8.27 15.26 -9.09
N LEU A 129 8.87 14.08 -9.25
CA LEU A 129 10.24 13.81 -8.84
C LEU A 129 11.19 13.93 -10.04
N SER A 130 12.23 14.76 -9.90
CA SER A 130 13.22 14.97 -10.97
C SER A 130 13.86 13.66 -11.43
N GLY A 131 13.77 13.37 -12.72
CA GLY A 131 14.31 12.15 -13.35
C GLY A 131 13.52 10.89 -13.10
N ILE A 132 12.31 10.99 -12.51
CA ILE A 132 11.41 9.86 -12.25
C ILE A 132 10.03 10.12 -12.86
N GLY A 133 9.53 11.38 -12.81
CA GLY A 133 8.19 11.74 -13.22
C GLY A 133 7.22 11.85 -12.04
N GLU A 134 5.93 11.86 -12.35
CA GLU A 134 4.88 11.99 -11.34
C GLU A 134 4.73 10.71 -10.53
N VAL A 135 4.72 10.86 -9.20
CA VAL A 135 4.54 9.77 -8.24
C VAL A 135 3.43 10.10 -7.26
N ASP A 136 2.72 9.07 -6.78
CA ASP A 136 1.72 9.25 -5.74
C ASP A 136 1.76 8.16 -4.66
N ALA A 137 1.33 8.54 -3.46
CA ALA A 137 1.22 7.65 -2.33
C ALA A 137 0.06 8.05 -1.41
N HIS A 138 -0.50 7.05 -0.75
CA HIS A 138 -1.53 7.19 0.28
C HIS A 138 -1.08 6.42 1.53
N PRO A 139 -0.29 7.03 2.42
CA PRO A 139 -0.05 6.46 3.74
C PRO A 139 -1.36 6.37 4.52
N ASP A 140 -1.55 5.33 5.32
CA ASP A 140 -2.80 5.19 6.07
C ASP A 140 -2.88 6.23 7.20
N LEU A 141 -1.73 6.54 7.84
CA LEU A 141 -1.68 7.48 8.95
C LEU A 141 -0.31 8.16 9.04
N ILE A 142 -0.32 9.49 9.25
CA ILE A 142 0.84 10.26 9.68
C ILE A 142 0.52 10.85 11.05
N LEU A 143 1.36 10.55 12.02
CA LEU A 143 1.35 11.15 13.35
C LEU A 143 2.48 12.17 13.47
N LYS A 144 2.28 13.18 14.32
CA LYS A 144 3.33 14.12 14.71
C LYS A 144 3.46 14.10 16.22
N ASP A 145 4.65 13.89 16.72
CA ASP A 145 4.91 13.92 18.16
C ASP A 145 5.05 15.36 18.69
N ALA A 146 5.18 15.48 20.01
CA ALA A 146 5.34 16.79 20.67
C ALA A 146 6.63 17.53 20.26
N GLY A 147 7.63 16.84 19.75
CA GLY A 147 8.86 17.39 19.17
C GLY A 147 8.67 17.90 17.73
N GLY A 148 7.52 17.64 17.13
CA GLY A 148 7.21 17.98 15.75
C GLY A 148 7.71 16.96 14.72
N TYR A 149 8.26 15.84 15.17
CA TYR A 149 8.72 14.77 14.28
C TYR A 149 7.56 13.95 13.75
N GLU A 150 7.62 13.60 12.47
CA GLU A 150 6.57 12.82 11.81
C GLU A 150 6.86 11.31 11.86
N HIS A 151 5.78 10.53 12.02
CA HIS A 151 5.79 9.08 12.08
C HIS A 151 4.77 8.56 11.07
N ILE A 152 5.20 7.74 10.12
CA ILE A 152 4.32 7.16 9.11
C ILE A 152 3.94 5.75 9.54
N ILE A 153 2.64 5.48 9.53
CA ILE A 153 2.07 4.21 9.92
C ILE A 153 1.23 3.66 8.78
N ASP A 154 1.41 2.39 8.50
CA ASP A 154 0.64 1.63 7.54
C ASP A 154 -0.10 0.52 8.28
N VAL A 155 -1.43 0.56 8.22
CA VAL A 155 -2.32 -0.38 8.89
C VAL A 155 -2.47 -1.63 8.02
N LYS A 156 -2.31 -2.80 8.61
CA LYS A 156 -2.38 -4.06 7.87
C LYS A 156 -3.20 -5.09 8.62
N THR A 157 -3.76 -6.01 7.85
CA THR A 157 -4.32 -7.25 8.37
C THR A 157 -3.55 -8.44 7.79
N ALA A 158 -3.21 -9.42 8.62
CA ALA A 158 -2.41 -10.56 8.20
C ALA A 158 -2.78 -11.83 8.98
N LYS A 159 -2.53 -13.01 8.39
CA LYS A 159 -2.68 -14.30 9.10
C LYS A 159 -1.53 -14.59 10.06
N ALA A 160 -0.37 -13.98 9.84
CA ALA A 160 0.83 -14.17 10.64
C ALA A 160 1.44 -12.84 11.06
N ALA A 161 2.15 -12.84 12.17
CA ALA A 161 2.92 -11.70 12.65
C ALA A 161 3.97 -11.27 11.62
N LYS A 162 4.21 -9.97 11.52
CA LYS A 162 5.35 -9.44 10.76
C LYS A 162 6.65 -9.70 11.50
N PRO A 163 7.74 -10.02 10.79
CA PRO A 163 9.07 -10.11 11.41
C PRO A 163 9.52 -8.76 11.98
N ALA A 164 10.36 -8.80 13.01
CA ALA A 164 10.78 -7.60 13.74
C ALA A 164 11.48 -6.54 12.85
N ASN A 165 12.12 -6.97 11.78
CA ASN A 165 12.79 -6.07 10.83
C ASN A 165 11.91 -5.64 9.64
N ALA A 166 10.63 -6.01 9.61
CA ALA A 166 9.75 -5.76 8.46
C ALA A 166 9.66 -4.27 8.09
N ALA A 167 9.59 -3.39 9.08
CA ALA A 167 9.55 -1.95 8.83
C ALA A 167 10.88 -1.41 8.27
N ALA A 168 12.02 -1.86 8.83
CA ALA A 168 13.35 -1.43 8.40
C ALA A 168 13.72 -1.86 6.97
N THR A 169 13.07 -2.91 6.46
CA THR A 169 13.31 -3.45 5.10
C THR A 169 12.17 -3.18 4.12
N SER A 170 11.19 -2.37 4.52
CA SER A 170 10.03 -2.02 3.70
C SER A 170 10.33 -0.87 2.74
N TYR A 171 11.25 -1.10 1.80
CA TYR A 171 11.72 -0.06 0.88
C TYR A 171 10.62 0.44 -0.06
N THR A 172 9.78 -0.46 -0.58
CA THR A 172 8.77 -0.15 -1.60
C THR A 172 7.47 0.38 -1.03
N GLU A 173 7.24 0.22 0.27
CA GLU A 173 6.01 0.67 0.93
C GLU A 173 6.33 1.80 1.92
N LEU A 174 6.86 1.47 3.10
CA LEU A 174 7.14 2.48 4.12
C LEU A 174 8.27 3.44 3.73
N GLY A 175 9.33 2.93 3.09
CA GLY A 175 10.42 3.76 2.57
C GLY A 175 9.97 4.69 1.44
N PHE A 176 9.06 4.23 0.58
CA PHE A 176 8.44 5.05 -0.46
C PHE A 176 7.58 6.17 0.13
N TYR A 177 6.77 5.87 1.15
CA TYR A 177 5.98 6.88 1.85
C TYR A 177 6.86 7.93 2.51
N ALA A 178 7.92 7.50 3.23
CA ALA A 178 8.85 8.42 3.88
C ALA A 178 9.57 9.31 2.86
N LEU A 179 10.06 8.73 1.76
CA LEU A 179 10.71 9.46 0.67
C LEU A 179 9.82 10.57 0.12
N LEU A 180 8.55 10.25 -0.18
CA LEU A 180 7.61 11.24 -0.73
C LEU A 180 7.23 12.28 0.32
N ARG A 181 7.04 11.88 1.57
CA ARG A 181 6.67 12.83 2.63
C ARG A 181 7.78 13.84 2.92
N GLU A 182 9.04 13.38 2.99
CA GLU A 182 10.18 14.30 3.15
C GLU A 182 10.34 15.22 1.94
N ALA A 183 10.13 14.70 0.72
CA ALA A 183 10.18 15.52 -0.50
C ALA A 183 9.04 16.57 -0.56
N GLU A 184 7.85 16.24 -0.03
CA GLU A 184 6.69 17.14 0.01
C GLU A 184 6.89 18.28 1.01
N THR A 185 7.38 17.95 2.21
CA THR A 185 7.41 18.90 3.34
C THR A 185 8.75 19.60 3.51
N GLY A 186 9.82 19.02 3.00
CA GLY A 186 11.20 19.42 3.32
C GLY A 186 11.61 19.06 4.75
N GLY A 187 10.75 18.39 5.52
CA GLY A 187 11.03 17.92 6.88
C GLY A 187 11.50 16.47 6.91
N GLU A 188 11.94 16.01 8.08
CA GLU A 188 12.36 14.64 8.30
C GLU A 188 11.23 13.79 8.87
N VAL A 189 11.09 12.56 8.37
CA VAL A 189 10.25 11.51 8.95
C VAL A 189 11.09 10.71 9.94
N ALA A 190 10.74 10.72 11.21
CA ALA A 190 11.52 10.05 12.25
C ALA A 190 11.42 8.53 12.21
N THR A 191 10.19 8.01 12.07
CA THR A 191 9.96 6.55 12.05
C THR A 191 8.90 6.14 11.05
N VAL A 192 8.99 4.89 10.62
CA VAL A 192 7.96 4.20 9.88
C VAL A 192 7.50 2.96 10.65
N ALA A 193 6.23 2.61 10.56
CA ALA A 193 5.69 1.48 11.29
C ALA A 193 4.59 0.73 10.53
N TYR A 194 4.49 -0.55 10.80
CA TYR A 194 3.30 -1.34 10.56
C TYR A 194 2.49 -1.49 11.86
N TRP A 195 1.21 -1.19 11.80
CA TRP A 195 0.23 -1.60 12.79
C TRP A 195 -0.59 -2.73 12.17
N THR A 196 -0.35 -3.95 12.64
CA THR A 196 -0.89 -5.14 12.00
C THR A 196 -1.87 -5.87 12.90
N TYR A 197 -3.12 -6.06 12.45
CA TYR A 197 -4.04 -7.00 13.07
C TYR A 197 -3.74 -8.41 12.60
N VAL A 198 -3.26 -9.25 13.51
CA VAL A 198 -2.90 -10.64 13.24
C VAL A 198 -4.11 -11.54 13.45
N ARG A 199 -4.68 -12.04 12.36
CA ARG A 199 -5.85 -12.96 12.33
C ARG A 199 -5.43 -14.39 12.68
N SER A 200 -5.01 -14.61 13.91
CA SER A 200 -4.66 -15.93 14.44
C SER A 200 -5.84 -16.53 15.24
N LYS A 201 -5.66 -17.73 15.82
CA LYS A 201 -6.64 -18.32 16.76
C LYS A 201 -6.93 -17.41 17.96
N LYS A 202 -5.98 -16.58 18.35
CA LYS A 202 -6.11 -15.50 19.34
C LYS A 202 -5.66 -14.22 18.64
N PRO A 203 -6.57 -13.47 18.04
CA PRO A 203 -6.22 -12.27 17.28
C PRO A 203 -5.63 -11.18 18.19
N TYR A 204 -4.70 -10.41 17.66
CA TYR A 204 -4.06 -9.31 18.39
C TYR A 204 -3.48 -8.27 17.43
N TRP A 205 -3.22 -7.07 17.96
CA TRP A 205 -2.48 -6.03 17.24
C TRP A 205 -0.99 -6.11 17.54
N GLN A 206 -0.20 -5.93 16.49
CA GLN A 206 1.26 -5.89 16.54
C GLN A 206 1.75 -4.57 15.98
N ARG A 207 2.72 -3.95 16.66
CA ARG A 207 3.50 -2.83 16.13
C ARG A 207 4.90 -3.33 15.74
N VAL A 208 5.31 -3.03 14.51
CA VAL A 208 6.71 -3.19 14.07
C VAL A 208 7.15 -1.86 13.50
N SER A 209 8.09 -1.19 14.15
CA SER A 209 8.58 0.14 13.77
C SER A 209 10.08 0.13 13.52
N ALA A 210 10.54 1.09 12.71
CA ALA A 210 11.94 1.33 12.45
C ALA A 210 12.19 2.84 12.28
N PRO A 211 13.38 3.34 12.63
CA PRO A 211 13.79 4.69 12.27
C PRO A 211 13.91 4.81 10.75
N VAL A 212 13.59 5.98 10.22
CA VAL A 212 13.92 6.31 8.83
C VAL A 212 15.42 6.58 8.74
N THR A 213 16.06 5.88 7.83
CA THR A 213 17.49 5.99 7.61
C THR A 213 17.79 6.42 6.18
N ALA A 214 18.93 7.05 5.95
CA ALA A 214 19.38 7.38 4.61
C ALA A 214 19.44 6.15 3.68
N HIS A 215 19.74 4.96 4.23
CA HIS A 215 19.70 3.71 3.48
C HIS A 215 18.26 3.35 3.04
N LEU A 216 17.28 3.42 3.94
CA LEU A 216 15.87 3.14 3.62
C LEU A 216 15.39 4.04 2.47
N LEU A 217 15.64 5.35 2.57
CA LEU A 217 15.27 6.34 1.56
C LEU A 217 16.00 6.14 0.23
N SER A 218 17.31 5.92 0.27
CA SER A 218 18.12 5.69 -0.93
C SER A 218 17.67 4.45 -1.71
N VAL A 219 17.40 3.33 -1.02
CA VAL A 219 16.90 2.12 -1.68
C VAL A 219 15.50 2.33 -2.24
N ALA A 220 14.60 3.01 -1.53
CA ALA A 220 13.27 3.37 -2.04
C ALA A 220 13.38 4.20 -3.33
N GLN A 221 14.21 5.24 -3.31
CA GLN A 221 14.44 6.10 -4.49
C GLN A 221 14.98 5.30 -5.69
N VAL A 222 15.98 4.44 -5.48
CA VAL A 222 16.55 3.60 -6.55
C VAL A 222 15.50 2.68 -7.17
N ARG A 223 14.62 2.10 -6.36
CA ARG A 223 13.55 1.21 -6.82
C ARG A 223 12.51 1.95 -7.65
N VAL A 224 12.05 3.11 -7.19
CA VAL A 224 11.10 3.95 -7.95
C VAL A 224 11.72 4.41 -9.27
N ALA A 225 12.96 4.88 -9.25
CA ALA A 225 13.68 5.28 -10.45
C ALA A 225 13.91 4.11 -11.44
N ALA A 226 14.11 2.89 -10.94
CA ALA A 226 14.21 1.70 -11.79
C ALA A 226 12.88 1.40 -12.51
N VAL A 227 11.75 1.53 -11.81
CA VAL A 227 10.42 1.37 -12.41
C VAL A 227 10.13 2.46 -13.43
N ALA A 228 10.48 3.72 -13.13
CA ALA A 228 10.33 4.84 -14.08
C ALA A 228 11.10 4.57 -15.39
N ARG A 229 12.36 4.17 -15.27
CA ARG A 229 13.16 3.82 -16.46
C ARG A 229 12.60 2.63 -17.24
N ALA A 230 12.03 1.64 -16.54
CA ALA A 230 11.39 0.50 -17.19
C ALA A 230 10.16 0.92 -17.99
N ILE A 231 9.32 1.82 -17.44
CA ILE A 231 8.16 2.38 -18.15
C ILE A 231 8.60 3.17 -19.38
N GLU A 232 9.61 4.02 -19.25
CA GLU A 232 10.17 4.79 -20.36
C GLU A 232 10.71 3.88 -21.46
N ALA A 233 11.51 2.88 -21.12
CA ALA A 233 12.07 1.93 -22.06
C ALA A 233 10.99 1.08 -22.73
N ASP A 234 9.93 0.67 -22.00
CA ASP A 234 8.79 -0.04 -22.55
C ASP A 234 8.05 0.81 -23.59
N GLY A 235 7.80 2.08 -23.31
CA GLY A 235 7.19 3.02 -24.25
C GLY A 235 7.99 3.19 -25.54
N LEU A 236 9.32 3.19 -25.46
CA LEU A 236 10.20 3.31 -26.62
C LEU A 236 10.26 2.02 -27.48
N LEU A 237 10.14 0.84 -26.83
CA LEU A 237 10.29 -0.44 -27.51
C LEU A 237 8.97 -1.01 -28.06
N ASN A 238 7.85 -0.67 -27.45
CA ASN A 238 6.55 -1.29 -27.69
C ASN A 238 5.50 -0.32 -28.21
N ASP A 239 5.88 0.64 -29.02
CA ASP A 239 4.98 1.67 -29.57
C ASP A 239 3.79 1.01 -30.33
N GLY A 240 2.79 0.55 -29.56
CA GLY A 240 1.55 -0.05 -30.06
C GLY A 240 1.54 -1.57 -30.26
N ILE A 241 2.61 -2.31 -29.94
CA ILE A 241 2.65 -3.77 -30.10
C ILE A 241 3.00 -4.44 -28.78
N ALA A 242 1.97 -4.91 -28.10
CA ALA A 242 2.09 -5.67 -26.86
C ALA A 242 2.68 -7.08 -27.11
N GLN A 243 3.97 -7.27 -26.85
CA GLN A 243 4.56 -8.61 -26.75
C GLN A 243 5.26 -8.77 -25.40
N PRO A 244 4.80 -9.69 -24.53
CA PRO A 244 5.44 -9.94 -23.22
C PRO A 244 6.94 -10.26 -23.33
N ALA A 245 7.36 -10.92 -24.40
CA ALA A 245 8.75 -11.27 -24.68
C ALA A 245 9.68 -10.05 -24.84
N ASN A 246 9.14 -8.88 -25.14
CA ASN A 246 9.90 -7.64 -25.33
C ASN A 246 9.78 -6.69 -24.14
N SER A 247 9.05 -7.08 -23.09
CA SER A 247 8.89 -6.23 -21.91
C SER A 247 10.21 -6.09 -21.16
N VAL A 248 10.52 -4.85 -20.77
CA VAL A 248 11.67 -4.55 -19.91
C VAL A 248 11.41 -4.88 -18.43
N PHE A 249 10.16 -5.26 -18.10
CA PHE A 249 9.77 -5.75 -16.79
C PHE A 249 10.11 -7.25 -16.65
N ILE A 250 11.40 -7.59 -16.48
CA ILE A 250 11.92 -8.97 -16.61
C ILE A 250 11.88 -9.75 -15.28
N ASN A 251 11.21 -9.29 -14.26
CA ASN A 251 11.19 -10.04 -13.00
C ASN A 251 10.23 -11.24 -13.08
N PRO A 252 10.72 -12.48 -12.92
CA PRO A 252 9.85 -13.63 -12.79
C PRO A 252 8.96 -13.51 -11.54
N PRO A 253 7.79 -14.13 -11.53
CA PRO A 253 6.89 -14.04 -10.40
C PRO A 253 7.56 -14.58 -9.13
N ARG A 254 7.59 -13.75 -8.08
CA ARG A 254 8.12 -14.13 -6.75
C ARG A 254 7.06 -14.79 -5.87
N TYR A 255 5.80 -14.68 -6.24
CA TYR A 255 4.64 -15.21 -5.51
C TYR A 255 3.73 -15.95 -6.47
N GLY A 256 3.03 -16.96 -5.98
CA GLY A 256 2.12 -17.75 -6.79
C GLY A 256 1.12 -16.87 -7.57
N CYS A 257 0.87 -17.22 -8.80
CA CYS A 257 0.01 -16.49 -9.72
C CYS A 257 -1.48 -16.57 -9.36
N GLY A 258 -1.88 -17.43 -8.43
CA GLY A 258 -3.27 -17.79 -8.14
C GLY A 258 -4.22 -16.63 -7.76
N ASP A 259 -3.67 -15.51 -7.25
CA ASP A 259 -4.45 -14.32 -6.91
C ASP A 259 -4.26 -13.19 -7.96
N CYS A 260 -3.64 -13.46 -9.10
CA CYS A 260 -3.34 -12.45 -10.11
C CYS A 260 -4.54 -12.21 -11.03
N GLU A 261 -4.92 -10.95 -11.21
CA GLU A 261 -6.01 -10.52 -12.11
C GLU A 261 -5.77 -10.88 -13.58
N HIS A 262 -4.51 -11.15 -13.95
CA HIS A 262 -4.12 -11.54 -15.31
C HIS A 262 -3.93 -13.05 -15.48
N HIS A 263 -4.24 -13.85 -14.45
CA HIS A 263 -4.16 -15.32 -14.54
C HIS A 263 -5.21 -15.88 -15.50
N PRO A 264 -4.86 -16.86 -16.38
CA PRO A 264 -5.82 -17.44 -17.33
C PRO A 264 -7.08 -18.03 -16.68
N ALA A 265 -6.99 -18.61 -15.48
CA ALA A 265 -8.14 -19.17 -14.77
C ALA A 265 -9.24 -18.14 -14.42
N VAL A 266 -8.91 -16.85 -14.40
CA VAL A 266 -9.87 -15.73 -14.23
C VAL A 266 -10.07 -14.94 -15.53
N GLY A 267 -9.72 -15.55 -16.68
CA GLY A 267 -9.84 -14.94 -17.99
C GLY A 267 -8.73 -13.96 -18.34
N GLY A 268 -7.59 -14.02 -17.64
CA GLY A 268 -6.41 -13.21 -17.91
C GLY A 268 -5.61 -13.67 -19.12
N SER A 269 -4.67 -12.85 -19.56
CA SER A 269 -3.83 -13.05 -20.72
C SER A 269 -2.37 -13.40 -20.38
N CYS A 270 -2.10 -13.78 -19.11
CA CYS A 270 -0.74 -14.09 -18.65
C CYS A 270 -0.25 -15.47 -19.13
N THR A 271 0.64 -15.50 -20.11
CA THR A 271 1.23 -16.74 -20.63
C THR A 271 2.22 -17.39 -19.66
N TRP A 272 2.83 -16.62 -18.75
CA TRP A 272 3.78 -17.19 -17.76
C TRP A 272 3.10 -18.08 -16.71
N ALA A 273 1.81 -17.95 -16.49
CA ALA A 273 1.09 -18.81 -15.56
C ALA A 273 0.97 -20.23 -16.12
N GLU A 274 0.76 -20.37 -17.42
CA GLU A 274 0.68 -21.68 -18.11
C GLU A 274 2.04 -22.40 -18.10
N GLU A 275 3.14 -21.66 -18.37
CA GLU A 275 4.50 -22.22 -18.35
C GLU A 275 4.92 -22.73 -16.96
N LEU A 276 4.49 -22.04 -15.89
CA LEU A 276 4.81 -22.45 -14.52
C LEU A 276 4.03 -23.66 -14.04
N GLU A 277 2.80 -23.88 -14.52
CA GLU A 277 2.00 -25.06 -14.21
C GLU A 277 2.57 -26.32 -14.93
N GLU A 278 3.09 -26.18 -16.13
CA GLU A 278 3.76 -27.27 -16.86
C GLU A 278 5.08 -27.72 -16.21
N VAL A 279 5.80 -26.80 -15.55
CA VAL A 279 7.06 -27.13 -14.85
C VAL A 279 6.80 -27.75 -13.46
N ALA A 280 5.64 -27.51 -12.87
CA ALA A 280 5.26 -28.02 -11.55
C ALA A 280 4.52 -29.36 -11.60
N ALA A 281 4.11 -29.85 -12.77
CA ALA A 281 3.46 -31.15 -13.01
C ALA A 281 4.48 -32.23 -13.37
#